data_c8b5a66288b6fdc3ca1d28f12d398a3a
#
_entry.id   c8b5a66288b6fdc3ca1d28f12d398a3a
#
_cell.length_a   1.000
_cell.length_b   1.000
_cell.length_c   1.000
_cell.angle_alpha   90.00
_cell.angle_beta   90.00
_cell.angle_gamma   90.00
#
_symmetry.space_group_name_H-M   'P 1'
#
loop_
_entity.id
_entity.type
_entity.pdbx_description
1 polymer ?
#
loop_
_entity_poly.entity_id
_entity_poly.type
_entity_poly.pdbx_seq_one_letter_code
_entity_poly.pdbx_strand_id
1 'polypeptide(L)'
;MTVNTSDLDFINIKSKLKTYFKNSSEFQDYDFEASGLSNILDVLAYNTHINALIANMAVNESFLSTSQLRSSAVGHAEALGYFPKSKSSSMAVLDVTLSDPGGVSTSETIPARSEFITAIDETGFVFYTNQSYTATRNENDQFVFSGVRVFEGQSRTKTFFADDSNDTVFVIPDENIDTTTMIVEVFENSNADVSVRYKNILDVPAIDNDSRVYMLRESPSGEYEMYFGDGEFLGIRPQTGNVIQVSYISTSKTDANGAVVFRTNVFGGQDVTVATAAPSAGGTEKESIDQIKINAPRAFATQQRLVTAEDYTSTIQSTYSQYVSDVIAWGGNDNIPPKFGSVYVSLNFLPGFADEVKEEVKELIRENLTDYRSIMSIDTEFVDPEIVYLRLNTRFNIDSKLSTQSSEIYKQDISSVISEYFSIELEKFESVFRRSNLLSRIDDYSPAVLNSRMDVVAQRRINIRPYFDEVDAYHQLSGTTAPDFIERDITVNFPFLLATPDNDDHVVVTSPFRYFNKNAVIKNQLGSYKLQMFDMDDNVLVSNVGDYDAAKGTVNFKAWRMERETVDTIKVTATPANQSTIMPLRNYLFELEEDSTVTVNVERDGTKVLL
;
A
#
# COMPACT_ATOMS: atom_id res chain seq x y z
N MET A 1 -5.63 23.45 -17.60
CA MET A 1 -5.53 24.55 -18.58
C MET A 1 -6.96 24.85 -19.01
N THR A 2 -7.51 26.04 -18.75
CA THR A 2 -8.87 26.40 -19.14
C THR A 2 -8.86 27.00 -20.54
N VAL A 3 -9.81 26.60 -21.38
CA VAL A 3 -9.98 27.14 -22.73
C VAL A 3 -10.96 28.29 -22.66
N ASN A 4 -10.55 29.49 -23.07
CA ASN A 4 -11.42 30.66 -23.18
C ASN A 4 -11.80 30.86 -24.66
N THR A 5 -13.07 30.68 -24.98
CA THR A 5 -13.60 30.81 -26.35
C THR A 5 -14.26 32.17 -26.59
N SER A 6 -14.55 32.92 -25.55
CA SER A 6 -15.21 34.23 -25.63
C SER A 6 -14.79 35.13 -24.48
N ASP A 7 -15.00 36.46 -24.67
CA ASP A 7 -14.75 37.46 -23.65
C ASP A 7 -15.81 37.33 -22.52
N LEU A 8 -15.34 37.15 -21.29
CA LEU A 8 -16.17 36.99 -20.10
C LEU A 8 -16.35 38.30 -19.28
N ASP A 9 -15.64 39.38 -19.68
CA ASP A 9 -15.73 40.62 -18.94
C ASP A 9 -16.98 41.41 -19.35
N PHE A 10 -17.91 41.55 -18.41
CA PHE A 10 -19.14 42.32 -18.57
C PHE A 10 -18.89 43.76 -19.01
N ILE A 11 -17.87 44.43 -18.46
CA ILE A 11 -17.51 45.82 -18.79
C ILE A 11 -17.02 45.91 -20.21
N ASN A 12 -16.19 44.98 -20.65
CA ASN A 12 -15.72 44.93 -22.02
C ASN A 12 -16.83 44.66 -23.03
N ILE A 13 -17.75 43.73 -22.70
CA ILE A 13 -18.91 43.42 -23.53
C ILE A 13 -19.77 44.67 -23.69
N LYS A 14 -20.11 45.34 -22.56
CA LYS A 14 -20.87 46.58 -22.58
C LYS A 14 -20.18 47.68 -23.40
N SER A 15 -18.86 47.84 -23.26
CA SER A 15 -18.07 48.81 -24.02
C SER A 15 -18.08 48.52 -25.53
N LYS A 16 -17.94 47.24 -25.90
CA LYS A 16 -18.02 46.84 -27.33
C LYS A 16 -19.42 47.09 -27.89
N LEU A 17 -20.47 46.80 -27.16
CA LEU A 17 -21.87 47.12 -27.56
C LEU A 17 -22.06 48.61 -27.74
N LYS A 18 -21.62 49.46 -26.79
CA LYS A 18 -21.68 50.92 -26.93
C LYS A 18 -20.93 51.43 -28.15
N THR A 19 -19.72 50.90 -28.39
CA THR A 19 -18.92 51.27 -29.55
C THR A 19 -19.60 50.87 -30.86
N TYR A 20 -20.21 49.68 -30.91
CA TYR A 20 -20.95 49.24 -32.09
C TYR A 20 -22.11 50.16 -32.41
N PHE A 21 -22.93 50.54 -31.42
CA PHE A 21 -24.05 51.45 -31.62
C PHE A 21 -23.60 52.86 -31.96
N LYS A 22 -22.52 53.38 -31.36
CA LYS A 22 -21.96 54.70 -31.73
C LYS A 22 -21.47 54.78 -33.16
N ASN A 23 -21.05 53.67 -33.75
CA ASN A 23 -20.61 53.59 -35.15
C ASN A 23 -21.78 53.45 -36.14
N SER A 24 -23.00 53.24 -35.65
CA SER A 24 -24.23 53.25 -36.48
C SER A 24 -24.66 54.69 -36.78
N SER A 25 -25.10 54.95 -38.00
CA SER A 25 -25.57 56.27 -38.44
C SER A 25 -26.78 56.80 -37.64
N GLU A 26 -27.53 55.90 -37.01
CA GLU A 26 -28.76 56.23 -36.25
C GLU A 26 -28.48 56.70 -34.82
N PHE A 27 -27.29 56.42 -34.27
CA PHE A 27 -26.98 56.64 -32.85
C PHE A 27 -25.66 57.42 -32.63
N GLN A 28 -25.15 58.18 -33.63
CA GLN A 28 -23.87 58.86 -33.55
C GLN A 28 -23.72 59.87 -32.42
N ASP A 29 -24.78 60.61 -32.10
CA ASP A 29 -24.77 61.66 -31.07
C ASP A 29 -25.55 61.26 -29.79
N TYR A 30 -25.84 59.96 -29.61
CA TYR A 30 -26.65 59.51 -28.51
C TYR A 30 -25.82 59.30 -27.23
N ASP A 31 -26.28 59.95 -26.13
CA ASP A 31 -25.66 59.73 -24.82
C ASP A 31 -26.16 58.43 -24.17
N PHE A 32 -25.33 57.38 -24.24
CA PHE A 32 -25.66 56.08 -23.67
C PHE A 32 -25.55 56.05 -22.14
N GLU A 33 -24.90 57.00 -21.47
CA GLU A 33 -24.71 56.97 -20.03
C GLU A 33 -25.96 57.51 -19.27
N ALA A 34 -26.65 58.50 -19.84
CA ALA A 34 -27.80 59.17 -19.19
C ALA A 34 -29.18 58.70 -19.69
N SER A 35 -29.23 57.66 -20.53
CA SER A 35 -30.49 57.26 -21.17
C SER A 35 -31.02 55.92 -20.71
N GLY A 36 -32.34 55.69 -20.85
CA GLY A 36 -32.97 54.39 -20.63
C GLY A 36 -32.42 53.25 -21.50
N LEU A 37 -31.79 53.60 -22.64
CA LEU A 37 -31.13 52.63 -23.49
C LEU A 37 -29.89 52.03 -22.83
N SER A 38 -29.24 52.73 -21.88
CA SER A 38 -28.16 52.17 -21.06
C SER A 38 -28.60 50.94 -20.29
N ASN A 39 -29.80 50.94 -19.74
CA ASN A 39 -30.35 49.78 -19.01
C ASN A 39 -30.59 48.58 -19.95
N ILE A 40 -31.01 48.85 -21.20
CA ILE A 40 -31.18 47.77 -22.20
C ILE A 40 -29.80 47.18 -22.60
N LEU A 41 -28.77 48.04 -22.76
CA LEU A 41 -27.42 47.60 -23.02
C LEU A 41 -26.84 46.76 -21.85
N ASP A 42 -27.18 47.12 -20.60
CA ASP A 42 -26.78 46.33 -19.44
C ASP A 42 -27.42 44.94 -19.45
N VAL A 43 -28.72 44.84 -19.78
CA VAL A 43 -29.41 43.56 -19.91
C VAL A 43 -28.81 42.70 -21.05
N LEU A 44 -28.52 43.34 -22.22
CA LEU A 44 -27.90 42.66 -23.35
C LEU A 44 -26.47 42.19 -22.99
N ALA A 45 -25.68 43.06 -22.36
CA ALA A 45 -24.32 42.70 -21.92
C ALA A 45 -24.34 41.59 -20.89
N TYR A 46 -25.29 41.62 -19.94
CA TYR A 46 -25.47 40.56 -18.95
C TYR A 46 -25.87 39.22 -19.60
N ASN A 47 -26.85 39.24 -20.50
CA ASN A 47 -27.23 38.04 -21.25
C ASN A 47 -26.07 37.46 -22.07
N THR A 48 -25.29 38.34 -22.76
CA THR A 48 -24.12 37.92 -23.51
C THR A 48 -23.05 37.36 -22.59
N HIS A 49 -22.83 37.96 -21.42
CA HIS A 49 -21.91 37.47 -20.40
C HIS A 49 -22.30 36.06 -19.93
N ILE A 50 -23.57 35.85 -19.57
CA ILE A 50 -24.06 34.52 -19.15
C ILE A 50 -23.94 33.49 -20.26
N ASN A 51 -24.35 33.86 -21.50
CA ASN A 51 -24.20 32.95 -22.64
C ASN A 51 -22.74 32.59 -22.92
N ALA A 52 -21.82 33.56 -22.81
CA ALA A 52 -20.41 33.35 -22.95
C ALA A 52 -19.83 32.44 -21.85
N LEU A 53 -20.29 32.62 -20.61
CA LEU A 53 -19.94 31.77 -19.48
C LEU A 53 -20.38 30.32 -19.72
N ILE A 54 -21.67 30.14 -20.11
CA ILE A 54 -22.22 28.81 -20.41
C ILE A 54 -21.45 28.15 -21.58
N ALA A 55 -21.14 28.90 -22.65
CA ALA A 55 -20.38 28.40 -23.79
C ALA A 55 -18.95 27.98 -23.38
N ASN A 56 -18.25 28.79 -22.60
CA ASN A 56 -16.92 28.45 -22.10
C ASN A 56 -16.97 27.22 -21.17
N MET A 57 -17.97 27.15 -20.29
CA MET A 57 -18.17 25.99 -19.43
C MET A 57 -18.43 24.72 -20.26
N ALA A 58 -19.34 24.78 -21.23
CA ALA A 58 -19.64 23.63 -22.09
C ALA A 58 -18.41 23.13 -22.87
N VAL A 59 -17.58 24.06 -23.39
CA VAL A 59 -16.33 23.67 -24.06
C VAL A 59 -15.32 23.05 -23.09
N ASN A 60 -15.16 23.61 -21.90
CA ASN A 60 -14.25 23.04 -20.89
C ASN A 60 -14.73 21.67 -20.42
N GLU A 61 -16.03 21.47 -20.22
CA GLU A 61 -16.61 20.17 -19.85
C GLU A 61 -16.57 19.13 -20.98
N SER A 62 -16.30 19.51 -22.22
CA SER A 62 -16.19 18.59 -23.36
C SER A 62 -14.87 17.80 -23.40
N PHE A 63 -13.90 18.12 -22.57
CA PHE A 63 -12.61 17.44 -22.53
C PHE A 63 -12.26 17.02 -21.11
N LEU A 64 -11.77 15.80 -20.94
CA LEU A 64 -11.34 15.26 -19.65
C LEU A 64 -10.33 16.18 -18.93
N SER A 65 -9.34 16.70 -19.67
CA SER A 65 -8.26 17.53 -19.09
C SER A 65 -8.74 18.87 -18.53
N THR A 66 -9.83 19.41 -19.04
CA THR A 66 -10.37 20.73 -18.66
C THR A 66 -11.67 20.65 -17.86
N SER A 67 -12.32 19.48 -17.80
CA SER A 67 -13.56 19.29 -17.04
C SER A 67 -13.38 19.65 -15.57
N GLN A 68 -14.37 20.31 -14.99
CA GLN A 68 -14.43 20.71 -13.57
C GLN A 68 -15.55 20.02 -12.82
N LEU A 69 -16.57 19.56 -13.53
CA LEU A 69 -17.65 18.79 -12.96
C LEU A 69 -17.26 17.31 -12.90
N ARG A 70 -17.53 16.68 -11.75
CA ARG A 70 -17.25 15.26 -11.56
C ARG A 70 -17.99 14.39 -12.58
N SER A 71 -19.26 14.68 -12.83
CA SER A 71 -20.07 13.93 -13.80
C SER A 71 -19.46 13.94 -15.22
N SER A 72 -18.90 15.06 -15.66
CA SER A 72 -18.20 15.15 -16.93
C SER A 72 -16.91 14.34 -16.94
N ALA A 73 -16.10 14.47 -15.87
CA ALA A 73 -14.85 13.72 -15.75
C ALA A 73 -15.08 12.21 -15.71
N VAL A 74 -16.10 11.74 -14.96
CA VAL A 74 -16.50 10.33 -14.91
C VAL A 74 -16.99 9.84 -16.27
N GLY A 75 -17.88 10.59 -16.94
CA GLY A 75 -18.37 10.20 -18.27
C GLY A 75 -17.27 10.09 -19.32
N HIS A 76 -16.27 11.00 -19.29
CA HIS A 76 -15.10 10.90 -20.16
C HIS A 76 -14.17 9.72 -19.80
N ALA A 77 -14.01 9.44 -18.51
CA ALA A 77 -13.22 8.30 -18.05
C ALA A 77 -13.86 6.97 -18.46
N GLU A 78 -15.18 6.83 -18.29
CA GLU A 78 -15.94 5.67 -18.74
C GLU A 78 -15.83 5.44 -20.27
N ALA A 79 -15.89 6.52 -21.06
CA ALA A 79 -15.67 6.44 -22.51
C ALA A 79 -14.27 5.93 -22.89
N LEU A 80 -13.28 6.08 -22.00
CA LEU A 80 -11.94 5.52 -22.12
C LEU A 80 -11.84 4.09 -21.53
N GLY A 81 -12.93 3.54 -20.99
CA GLY A 81 -12.95 2.23 -20.31
C GLY A 81 -12.41 2.27 -18.89
N TYR A 82 -12.29 3.46 -18.28
CA TYR A 82 -11.84 3.62 -16.90
C TYR A 82 -13.03 3.92 -15.97
N PHE A 83 -13.18 3.12 -14.93
CA PHE A 83 -14.22 3.29 -13.92
C PHE A 83 -13.59 3.84 -12.63
N PRO A 84 -13.91 5.09 -12.24
CA PRO A 84 -13.32 5.70 -11.05
C PRO A 84 -13.67 4.93 -9.78
N LYS A 85 -12.72 4.91 -8.84
CA LYS A 85 -12.89 4.19 -7.57
C LYS A 85 -13.91 4.87 -6.66
N SER A 86 -14.74 4.05 -6.02
CA SER A 86 -15.62 4.48 -4.92
C SER A 86 -14.83 4.81 -3.66
N LYS A 87 -15.53 5.21 -2.62
CA LYS A 87 -14.98 5.21 -1.26
C LYS A 87 -14.59 3.80 -0.87
N SER A 88 -13.54 3.66 -0.07
CA SER A 88 -13.06 2.38 0.41
C SER A 88 -13.13 2.31 1.92
N SER A 89 -13.57 1.16 2.42
CA SER A 89 -13.61 0.86 3.86
C SER A 89 -12.21 0.62 4.41
N SER A 90 -11.98 1.00 5.66
CA SER A 90 -10.81 0.53 6.39
C SER A 90 -10.93 -0.97 6.62
N MET A 91 -9.86 -1.72 6.33
CA MET A 91 -9.80 -3.17 6.52
C MET A 91 -8.79 -3.51 7.61
N ALA A 92 -9.17 -4.39 8.52
CA ALA A 92 -8.27 -5.00 9.50
C ALA A 92 -8.19 -6.51 9.27
N VAL A 93 -7.07 -7.11 9.69
CA VAL A 93 -6.88 -8.57 9.68
C VAL A 93 -6.78 -9.04 11.12
N LEU A 94 -7.60 -10.01 11.47
CA LEU A 94 -7.75 -10.51 12.83
C LEU A 94 -7.50 -12.02 12.89
N ASP A 95 -6.86 -12.47 13.98
CA ASP A 95 -6.82 -13.87 14.37
C ASP A 95 -7.79 -14.09 15.52
N VAL A 96 -8.78 -14.93 15.28
CA VAL A 96 -9.84 -15.19 16.25
C VAL A 96 -9.69 -16.60 16.78
N THR A 97 -9.54 -16.75 18.10
CA THR A 97 -9.46 -18.04 18.77
C THR A 97 -10.68 -18.24 19.65
N LEU A 98 -11.45 -19.27 19.38
CA LEU A 98 -12.57 -19.73 20.18
C LEU A 98 -12.12 -20.91 21.04
N SER A 99 -12.20 -20.79 22.36
CA SER A 99 -11.96 -21.89 23.29
C SER A 99 -13.29 -22.59 23.62
N ASP A 100 -13.35 -23.90 23.33
CA ASP A 100 -14.56 -24.71 23.57
C ASP A 100 -14.17 -26.03 24.28
N PRO A 101 -13.69 -25.96 25.56
CA PRO A 101 -13.27 -27.14 26.30
C PRO A 101 -14.47 -28.05 26.60
N GLY A 102 -14.41 -29.28 26.09
CA GLY A 102 -15.45 -30.29 26.26
C GLY A 102 -16.63 -30.22 25.30
N GLY A 103 -16.57 -29.33 24.27
CA GLY A 103 -17.52 -29.30 23.17
C GLY A 103 -17.38 -30.51 22.24
N VAL A 104 -18.46 -30.81 21.51
CA VAL A 104 -18.52 -31.95 20.56
C VAL A 104 -18.40 -31.55 19.11
N SER A 105 -18.43 -30.25 18.82
CA SER A 105 -18.30 -29.75 17.45
C SER A 105 -16.91 -30.04 16.90
N THR A 106 -16.83 -30.49 15.64
CA THR A 106 -15.57 -30.73 14.93
C THR A 106 -15.13 -29.52 14.12
N SER A 107 -16.06 -28.63 13.80
CA SER A 107 -15.82 -27.38 13.07
C SER A 107 -16.76 -26.29 13.52
N GLU A 108 -16.29 -25.06 13.52
CA GLU A 108 -17.07 -23.84 13.77
C GLU A 108 -16.89 -22.85 12.64
N THR A 109 -17.87 -21.95 12.45
CA THR A 109 -17.86 -21.00 11.33
C THR A 109 -18.20 -19.60 11.84
N ILE A 110 -17.37 -18.62 11.44
CA ILE A 110 -17.71 -17.20 11.52
C ILE A 110 -18.49 -16.87 10.24
N PRO A 111 -19.80 -16.56 10.31
CA PRO A 111 -20.58 -16.24 9.13
C PRO A 111 -20.12 -14.94 8.45
N ALA A 112 -20.42 -14.79 7.16
CA ALA A 112 -20.30 -13.49 6.49
C ALA A 112 -21.20 -12.46 7.20
N ARG A 113 -20.75 -11.21 7.23
CA ARG A 113 -21.42 -10.09 7.94
C ARG A 113 -21.42 -10.23 9.48
N SER A 114 -20.49 -11.01 10.03
CA SER A 114 -20.24 -11.03 11.47
C SER A 114 -19.61 -9.72 11.92
N GLU A 115 -20.06 -9.26 13.11
CA GLU A 115 -19.72 -7.94 13.64
C GLU A 115 -18.52 -8.00 14.57
N PHE A 116 -17.61 -7.03 14.38
CA PHE A 116 -16.45 -6.75 15.23
C PHE A 116 -16.46 -5.27 15.61
N ILE A 117 -16.26 -4.96 16.87
CA ILE A 117 -16.36 -3.60 17.41
C ILE A 117 -14.98 -3.15 17.89
N THR A 118 -14.65 -1.91 17.59
CA THR A 118 -13.43 -1.23 18.04
C THR A 118 -13.71 0.20 18.44
N ALA A 119 -12.74 0.87 19.05
CA ALA A 119 -12.80 2.29 19.32
C ALA A 119 -11.44 2.94 19.01
N ILE A 120 -11.47 4.09 18.34
CA ILE A 120 -10.34 4.95 18.06
C ILE A 120 -10.67 6.33 18.64
N ASP A 121 -9.82 6.89 19.45
CA ASP A 121 -9.98 8.22 20.08
C ASP A 121 -11.40 8.44 20.66
N GLU A 122 -11.89 7.46 21.43
CA GLU A 122 -13.24 7.42 22.05
C GLU A 122 -14.42 7.29 21.06
N THR A 123 -14.16 7.22 19.75
CA THR A 123 -15.19 6.98 18.73
C THR A 123 -15.31 5.49 18.43
N GLY A 124 -16.52 4.94 18.56
CA GLY A 124 -16.79 3.53 18.26
C GLY A 124 -16.97 3.30 16.77
N PHE A 125 -16.31 2.28 16.24
CA PHE A 125 -16.45 1.80 14.87
C PHE A 125 -16.85 0.33 14.85
N VAL A 126 -17.61 -0.03 13.83
CA VAL A 126 -18.07 -1.40 13.59
C VAL A 126 -17.46 -1.91 12.30
N PHE A 127 -16.97 -3.15 12.35
CA PHE A 127 -16.35 -3.84 11.22
C PHE A 127 -17.13 -5.12 10.95
N TYR A 128 -17.23 -5.53 9.69
CA TYR A 128 -17.94 -6.73 9.26
C TYR A 128 -17.08 -7.63 8.40
N THR A 129 -17.21 -8.95 8.58
CA THR A 129 -16.65 -9.91 7.62
C THR A 129 -17.41 -9.85 6.29
N ASN A 130 -16.70 -9.99 5.16
CA ASN A 130 -17.32 -10.05 3.83
C ASN A 130 -17.58 -11.50 3.35
N GLN A 131 -16.98 -12.48 4.02
CA GLN A 131 -17.13 -13.91 3.73
C GLN A 131 -17.20 -14.73 5.02
N SER A 132 -17.56 -16.01 4.88
CA SER A 132 -17.57 -16.95 6.00
C SER A 132 -16.19 -17.59 6.16
N TYR A 133 -15.76 -17.78 7.42
CA TYR A 133 -14.51 -18.45 7.77
C TYR A 133 -14.84 -19.68 8.60
N THR A 134 -14.28 -20.84 8.25
CA THR A 134 -14.50 -22.09 8.96
C THR A 134 -13.18 -22.61 9.52
N ALA A 135 -13.17 -22.98 10.78
CA ALA A 135 -12.02 -23.59 11.45
C ALA A 135 -12.38 -24.97 11.98
N THR A 136 -11.40 -25.86 12.01
CA THR A 136 -11.50 -27.19 12.62
C THR A 136 -10.92 -27.17 14.03
N ARG A 137 -11.43 -28.04 14.91
CA ARG A 137 -10.95 -28.19 16.28
C ARG A 137 -9.50 -28.67 16.28
N ASN A 138 -8.64 -27.98 17.04
CA ASN A 138 -7.25 -28.37 17.26
C ASN A 138 -7.10 -29.29 18.49
N GLU A 139 -5.89 -29.77 18.75
CA GLU A 139 -5.54 -30.64 19.87
C GLU A 139 -5.75 -29.99 21.26
N ASN A 140 -5.86 -28.66 21.32
CA ASN A 140 -6.07 -27.88 22.53
C ASN A 140 -7.56 -27.53 22.81
N ASP A 141 -8.49 -28.19 22.12
CA ASP A 141 -9.93 -27.89 22.18
C ASP A 141 -10.28 -26.45 21.77
N GLN A 142 -9.56 -25.91 20.75
CA GLN A 142 -9.75 -24.57 20.25
C GLN A 142 -10.03 -24.59 18.74
N PHE A 143 -10.76 -23.57 18.28
CA PHE A 143 -10.91 -23.24 16.86
C PHE A 143 -10.13 -21.95 16.58
N VAL A 144 -9.15 -22.03 15.69
CA VAL A 144 -8.30 -20.89 15.32
C VAL A 144 -8.67 -20.45 13.91
N PHE A 145 -9.15 -19.23 13.81
CA PHE A 145 -9.47 -18.57 12.54
C PHE A 145 -8.36 -17.55 12.28
N SER A 146 -7.44 -17.88 11.41
CA SER A 146 -6.34 -16.99 11.04
C SER A 146 -6.71 -16.13 9.83
N GLY A 147 -6.26 -14.87 9.82
CA GLY A 147 -6.42 -13.98 8.67
C GLY A 147 -7.88 -13.55 8.41
N VAL A 148 -8.73 -13.44 9.43
CA VAL A 148 -10.12 -12.97 9.29
C VAL A 148 -10.12 -11.50 8.90
N ARG A 149 -10.57 -11.20 7.68
CA ARG A 149 -10.67 -9.82 7.16
C ARG A 149 -11.98 -9.21 7.58
N VAL A 150 -11.89 -8.03 8.16
CA VAL A 150 -13.06 -7.25 8.59
C VAL A 150 -12.97 -5.84 8.01
N PHE A 151 -14.11 -5.35 7.51
CA PHE A 151 -14.25 -4.07 6.81
C PHE A 151 -15.12 -3.13 7.63
N GLU A 152 -14.65 -1.92 7.80
CA GLU A 152 -15.34 -0.88 8.56
C GLU A 152 -16.58 -0.38 7.85
N GLY A 153 -17.61 -0.06 8.61
CA GLY A 153 -18.80 0.65 8.15
C GLY A 153 -20.09 0.06 8.66
N GLN A 154 -21.18 0.42 7.99
CA GLN A 154 -22.52 -0.11 8.23
C GLN A 154 -22.87 -1.11 7.14
N SER A 155 -23.17 -2.34 7.52
CA SER A 155 -23.71 -3.32 6.57
C SER A 155 -25.12 -2.93 6.19
N ARG A 156 -25.35 -2.72 4.89
CA ARG A 156 -26.65 -2.35 4.32
C ARG A 156 -27.05 -3.35 3.26
N THR A 157 -28.35 -3.58 3.15
CA THR A 157 -28.94 -4.44 2.13
C THR A 157 -30.06 -3.70 1.43
N LYS A 158 -30.02 -3.69 0.09
CA LYS A 158 -31.08 -3.13 -0.75
C LYS A 158 -31.69 -4.26 -1.61
N THR A 159 -33.00 -4.32 -1.64
CA THR A 159 -33.73 -5.31 -2.44
C THR A 159 -34.42 -4.63 -3.62
N PHE A 160 -34.27 -5.24 -4.80
CA PHE A 160 -34.94 -4.83 -6.02
C PHE A 160 -35.72 -6.01 -6.60
N PHE A 161 -36.67 -5.73 -7.47
CA PHE A 161 -37.43 -6.72 -8.21
C PHE A 161 -37.13 -6.56 -9.70
N ALA A 162 -36.77 -7.65 -10.35
CA ALA A 162 -36.55 -7.63 -11.78
C ALA A 162 -37.91 -7.52 -12.53
N ASP A 163 -37.94 -6.73 -13.58
CA ASP A 163 -39.06 -6.59 -14.51
C ASP A 163 -38.62 -6.79 -15.96
N ASP A 164 -39.56 -6.83 -16.89
CA ASP A 164 -39.28 -7.07 -18.32
C ASP A 164 -38.78 -5.84 -19.09
N SER A 165 -38.56 -4.70 -18.42
CA SER A 165 -38.07 -3.51 -19.09
C SER A 165 -36.57 -3.66 -19.43
N ASN A 166 -36.22 -3.42 -20.70
CA ASN A 166 -34.85 -3.58 -21.18
C ASN A 166 -33.89 -2.54 -20.63
N ASP A 167 -34.40 -1.47 -20.06
CA ASP A 167 -33.63 -0.31 -19.57
C ASP A 167 -33.67 -0.18 -18.04
N THR A 168 -33.90 -1.29 -17.31
CA THR A 168 -34.01 -1.21 -15.85
C THR A 168 -32.64 -0.93 -15.23
N VAL A 169 -32.56 0.23 -14.60
CA VAL A 169 -31.41 0.71 -13.84
C VAL A 169 -31.71 0.54 -12.35
N PHE A 170 -30.84 -0.13 -11.63
CA PHE A 170 -30.99 -0.33 -10.19
C PHE A 170 -30.11 0.68 -9.44
N VAL A 171 -30.72 1.74 -8.92
CA VAL A 171 -30.01 2.80 -8.22
C VAL A 171 -29.79 2.43 -6.76
N ILE A 172 -28.53 2.48 -6.32
CA ILE A 172 -28.12 2.27 -4.94
C ILE A 172 -27.94 3.67 -4.30
N PRO A 173 -28.90 4.12 -3.45
CA PRO A 173 -28.92 5.48 -2.94
C PRO A 173 -28.01 5.65 -1.73
N ASP A 174 -26.70 5.43 -1.91
CA ASP A 174 -25.69 5.58 -0.86
C ASP A 174 -24.40 6.15 -1.44
N GLU A 175 -24.09 7.38 -1.08
CA GLU A 175 -22.86 8.06 -1.51
C GLU A 175 -21.61 7.55 -0.78
N ASN A 176 -21.79 6.81 0.33
CA ASN A 176 -20.68 6.27 1.15
C ASN A 176 -20.44 4.78 0.89
N ILE A 177 -20.98 4.24 -0.18
CA ILE A 177 -20.81 2.84 -0.53
C ILE A 177 -19.36 2.54 -0.87
N ASP A 178 -18.87 1.42 -0.34
CA ASP A 178 -17.67 0.75 -0.81
C ASP A 178 -18.07 -0.33 -1.82
N THR A 179 -17.86 -0.05 -3.11
CA THR A 179 -18.25 -0.96 -4.20
C THR A 179 -17.45 -2.25 -4.22
N THR A 180 -16.28 -2.30 -3.57
CA THR A 180 -15.44 -3.51 -3.48
C THR A 180 -16.02 -4.54 -2.50
N THR A 181 -16.85 -4.09 -1.54
CA THR A 181 -17.52 -4.97 -0.57
C THR A 181 -18.89 -5.45 -1.03
N MET A 182 -19.29 -5.08 -2.25
CA MET A 182 -20.64 -5.32 -2.75
C MET A 182 -20.83 -6.79 -3.12
N ILE A 183 -21.94 -7.36 -2.64
CA ILE A 183 -22.39 -8.70 -2.94
C ILE A 183 -23.76 -8.59 -3.59
N VAL A 184 -23.88 -9.10 -4.80
CA VAL A 184 -25.14 -9.14 -5.56
C VAL A 184 -25.62 -10.57 -5.67
N GLU A 185 -26.79 -10.84 -5.10
CA GLU A 185 -27.44 -12.14 -5.09
C GLU A 185 -28.81 -12.04 -5.74
N VAL A 186 -29.07 -12.97 -6.64
CA VAL A 186 -30.36 -13.06 -7.36
C VAL A 186 -31.08 -14.32 -6.93
N PHE A 187 -32.27 -14.15 -6.39
CA PHE A 187 -33.19 -15.23 -5.99
C PHE A 187 -34.24 -15.44 -7.09
N GLU A 188 -34.64 -16.67 -7.31
CA GLU A 188 -35.65 -17.00 -8.32
C GLU A 188 -36.99 -16.30 -8.04
N ASN A 189 -37.37 -16.18 -6.77
CA ASN A 189 -38.54 -15.47 -6.31
C ASN A 189 -38.39 -15.07 -4.84
N SER A 190 -39.37 -14.34 -4.27
CA SER A 190 -39.33 -13.87 -2.88
C SER A 190 -39.36 -14.96 -1.81
N ASN A 191 -39.65 -16.20 -2.16
CA ASN A 191 -39.70 -17.33 -1.23
C ASN A 191 -38.56 -18.33 -1.47
N ALA A 192 -37.63 -18.03 -2.36
CA ALA A 192 -36.50 -18.89 -2.64
C ALA A 192 -35.42 -18.75 -1.55
N ASP A 193 -34.95 -19.90 -1.02
CA ASP A 193 -33.87 -19.96 -0.03
C ASP A 193 -32.49 -20.01 -0.69
N VAL A 194 -32.43 -20.27 -1.99
CA VAL A 194 -31.18 -20.39 -2.75
C VAL A 194 -31.00 -19.18 -3.66
N SER A 195 -29.88 -18.51 -3.49
CA SER A 195 -29.47 -17.39 -4.35
C SER A 195 -28.40 -17.79 -5.34
N VAL A 196 -28.28 -17.00 -6.38
CA VAL A 196 -27.20 -17.08 -7.36
C VAL A 196 -26.41 -15.79 -7.28
N ARG A 197 -25.10 -15.89 -7.03
CA ARG A 197 -24.22 -14.73 -6.91
C ARG A 197 -23.80 -14.24 -8.31
N TYR A 198 -23.92 -12.93 -8.52
CA TYR A 198 -23.43 -12.22 -9.69
C TYR A 198 -22.12 -11.50 -9.34
N LYS A 199 -21.20 -11.43 -10.29
CA LYS A 199 -19.90 -10.77 -10.12
C LYS A 199 -19.85 -9.45 -10.88
N ASN A 200 -19.01 -8.52 -10.43
CA ASN A 200 -18.75 -7.33 -11.24
C ASN A 200 -18.09 -7.75 -12.57
N ILE A 201 -18.52 -7.14 -13.66
CA ILE A 201 -17.96 -7.41 -15.01
C ILE A 201 -16.45 -7.18 -15.07
N LEU A 202 -15.93 -6.27 -14.26
CA LEU A 202 -14.49 -5.96 -14.19
C LEU A 202 -13.66 -7.09 -13.54
N ASP A 203 -14.30 -7.94 -12.73
CA ASP A 203 -13.67 -9.05 -12.01
C ASP A 203 -13.75 -10.38 -12.78
N VAL A 204 -14.38 -10.36 -13.96
CA VAL A 204 -14.57 -11.56 -14.78
C VAL A 204 -13.72 -11.46 -16.05
N PRO A 205 -12.74 -12.35 -16.23
CA PRO A 205 -11.75 -12.22 -17.30
C PRO A 205 -12.32 -12.52 -18.71
N ALA A 206 -13.31 -13.40 -18.81
CA ALA A 206 -14.00 -13.73 -20.06
C ALA A 206 -15.51 -13.72 -19.83
N ILE A 207 -16.24 -13.02 -20.70
CA ILE A 207 -17.68 -12.87 -20.60
C ILE A 207 -18.31 -13.60 -21.79
N ASP A 208 -19.31 -14.42 -21.50
CA ASP A 208 -20.13 -15.12 -22.44
C ASP A 208 -21.63 -14.89 -22.12
N ASN A 209 -22.51 -15.52 -22.90
CA ASN A 209 -23.95 -15.41 -22.71
C ASN A 209 -24.44 -16.04 -21.38
N ASP A 210 -23.68 -16.97 -20.79
CA ASP A 210 -24.05 -17.67 -19.56
C ASP A 210 -23.42 -17.02 -18.30
N SER A 211 -22.59 -16.00 -18.48
CA SER A 211 -21.90 -15.30 -17.40
C SER A 211 -22.90 -14.53 -16.53
N ARG A 212 -22.73 -14.64 -15.21
CA ARG A 212 -23.56 -13.96 -14.21
C ARG A 212 -22.84 -12.71 -13.72
N VAL A 213 -23.02 -11.63 -14.48
CA VAL A 213 -22.29 -10.38 -14.26
C VAL A 213 -23.24 -9.19 -14.11
N TYR A 214 -22.76 -8.19 -13.38
CA TYR A 214 -23.36 -6.87 -13.32
C TYR A 214 -22.31 -5.79 -13.61
N MET A 215 -22.77 -4.65 -14.06
CA MET A 215 -21.95 -3.45 -14.29
C MET A 215 -22.35 -2.37 -13.28
N LEU A 216 -21.38 -1.61 -12.80
CA LEU A 216 -21.60 -0.44 -11.95
C LEU A 216 -21.17 0.81 -12.70
N ARG A 217 -21.96 1.86 -12.54
CA ARG A 217 -21.68 3.18 -13.07
C ARG A 217 -21.95 4.24 -11.98
N GLU A 218 -21.10 5.26 -11.92
CA GLU A 218 -21.39 6.43 -11.09
C GLU A 218 -22.40 7.34 -11.79
N SER A 219 -23.53 7.59 -11.12
CA SER A 219 -24.55 8.53 -11.58
C SER A 219 -24.07 9.98 -11.48
N PRO A 220 -24.61 10.91 -12.28
CA PRO A 220 -24.33 12.34 -12.13
C PRO A 220 -24.68 12.91 -10.73
N SER A 221 -25.57 12.26 -9.98
CA SER A 221 -25.91 12.60 -8.59
C SER A 221 -24.87 12.12 -7.58
N GLY A 222 -23.90 11.26 -7.99
CA GLY A 222 -22.86 10.69 -7.13
C GLY A 222 -23.24 9.36 -6.50
N GLU A 223 -24.44 8.85 -6.75
CA GLU A 223 -24.90 7.51 -6.39
C GLU A 223 -24.40 6.47 -7.41
N TYR A 224 -24.61 5.18 -7.16
CA TYR A 224 -24.23 4.13 -8.08
C TYR A 224 -25.43 3.50 -8.74
N GLU A 225 -25.34 3.34 -10.05
CA GLU A 225 -26.29 2.66 -10.91
C GLU A 225 -25.75 1.28 -11.26
N MET A 226 -26.57 0.25 -11.05
CA MET A 226 -26.24 -1.12 -11.37
C MET A 226 -27.08 -1.58 -12.58
N TYR A 227 -26.40 -2.25 -13.52
CA TYR A 227 -26.98 -2.81 -14.73
C TYR A 227 -26.61 -4.28 -14.81
N PHE A 228 -27.48 -5.09 -15.41
CA PHE A 228 -27.19 -6.48 -15.75
C PHE A 228 -26.93 -6.62 -17.25
N GLY A 229 -26.44 -7.79 -17.65
CA GLY A 229 -26.23 -8.11 -19.05
C GLY A 229 -27.50 -8.06 -19.92
N ASP A 230 -27.32 -8.18 -21.21
CA ASP A 230 -28.42 -8.15 -22.21
C ASP A 230 -29.14 -9.51 -22.39
N GLY A 231 -28.57 -10.58 -21.86
CA GLY A 231 -29.05 -11.93 -22.00
C GLY A 231 -28.68 -12.60 -23.33
N GLU A 232 -27.92 -11.91 -24.20
CA GLU A 232 -27.51 -12.42 -25.52
C GLU A 232 -25.98 -12.53 -25.67
N PHE A 233 -25.24 -11.47 -25.26
CA PHE A 233 -23.78 -11.38 -25.42
C PHE A 233 -23.04 -11.04 -24.13
N LEU A 234 -23.67 -10.28 -23.25
CA LEU A 234 -23.05 -9.72 -22.04
C LEU A 234 -23.48 -10.40 -20.72
N GLY A 235 -23.83 -11.68 -20.80
CA GLY A 235 -24.24 -12.48 -19.64
C GLY A 235 -25.73 -12.50 -19.35
N ILE A 236 -26.11 -13.34 -18.38
CA ILE A 236 -27.52 -13.62 -18.04
C ILE A 236 -28.12 -12.40 -17.33
N ARG A 237 -29.31 -12.03 -17.80
CA ARG A 237 -30.19 -11.05 -17.20
C ARG A 237 -31.15 -11.68 -16.19
N PRO A 238 -31.38 -11.10 -15.01
CA PRO A 238 -32.44 -11.52 -14.11
C PRO A 238 -33.81 -11.41 -14.79
N GLN A 239 -34.65 -12.43 -14.65
CA GLN A 239 -35.98 -12.52 -15.26
C GLN A 239 -37.02 -11.84 -14.38
N THR A 240 -38.16 -11.46 -14.98
CA THR A 240 -39.30 -10.93 -14.25
C THR A 240 -39.74 -11.85 -13.12
N GLY A 241 -39.85 -11.27 -11.93
CA GLY A 241 -40.16 -11.99 -10.69
C GLY A 241 -38.94 -12.40 -9.86
N ASN A 242 -37.73 -12.31 -10.42
CA ASN A 242 -36.53 -12.50 -9.62
C ASN A 242 -36.37 -11.36 -8.60
N VAL A 243 -35.84 -11.70 -7.44
CA VAL A 243 -35.50 -10.75 -6.37
C VAL A 243 -34.00 -10.55 -6.35
N ILE A 244 -33.57 -9.32 -6.51
CA ILE A 244 -32.16 -8.92 -6.52
C ILE A 244 -31.84 -8.32 -5.17
N GLN A 245 -30.94 -8.93 -4.44
CA GLN A 245 -30.47 -8.44 -3.15
C GLN A 245 -29.03 -7.94 -3.27
N VAL A 246 -28.83 -6.69 -2.98
CA VAL A 246 -27.51 -6.03 -2.99
C VAL A 246 -27.11 -5.73 -1.57
N SER A 247 -26.09 -6.39 -1.07
CA SER A 247 -25.51 -6.18 0.24
C SER A 247 -24.15 -5.49 0.11
N TYR A 248 -23.93 -4.41 0.83
CA TYR A 248 -22.71 -3.61 0.76
C TYR A 248 -22.37 -2.96 2.10
N ILE A 249 -21.19 -2.39 2.22
CA ILE A 249 -20.77 -1.61 3.37
C ILE A 249 -20.79 -0.12 3.01
N SER A 250 -21.43 0.67 3.87
CA SER A 250 -21.40 2.13 3.86
C SER A 250 -20.34 2.59 4.85
N THR A 251 -19.23 3.16 4.35
CA THR A 251 -17.98 3.40 5.10
C THR A 251 -17.87 4.81 5.68
N SER A 252 -17.16 4.94 6.80
CA SER A 252 -16.67 6.22 7.36
C SER A 252 -15.28 6.62 6.80
N LYS A 253 -14.75 5.86 5.83
CA LYS A 253 -13.53 6.14 5.05
C LYS A 253 -12.27 6.09 5.92
N THR A 254 -11.52 7.24 5.98
CA THR A 254 -10.25 7.36 6.70
C THR A 254 -10.37 7.35 8.22
N ASP A 255 -11.55 7.65 8.76
CA ASP A 255 -11.75 7.88 10.20
C ASP A 255 -11.52 6.62 11.04
N ALA A 256 -11.65 5.46 10.42
CA ALA A 256 -11.46 4.16 11.07
C ALA A 256 -10.09 3.52 10.79
N ASN A 257 -9.15 4.24 10.18
CA ASN A 257 -7.78 3.76 10.01
C ASN A 257 -7.03 3.81 11.35
N GLY A 258 -6.22 2.77 11.63
CA GLY A 258 -5.39 2.69 12.83
C GLY A 258 -6.01 1.93 14.00
N ALA A 259 -7.16 1.25 13.85
CA ALA A 259 -7.73 0.41 14.90
C ALA A 259 -6.86 -0.82 15.18
N VAL A 260 -6.55 -1.06 16.46
CA VAL A 260 -5.67 -2.17 16.90
C VAL A 260 -6.33 -3.11 17.90
N VAL A 261 -7.48 -2.78 18.48
CA VAL A 261 -8.14 -3.61 19.49
C VAL A 261 -9.57 -3.89 19.07
N PHE A 262 -9.88 -5.15 18.82
CA PHE A 262 -11.19 -5.59 18.36
C PHE A 262 -11.86 -6.51 19.37
N ARG A 263 -13.18 -6.49 19.40
CA ARG A 263 -14.04 -7.38 20.19
C ARG A 263 -15.18 -7.88 19.33
N THR A 264 -15.61 -9.10 19.56
CA THR A 264 -16.76 -9.69 18.85
C THR A 264 -17.64 -10.45 19.82
N ASN A 265 -18.89 -10.61 19.45
CA ASN A 265 -19.87 -11.45 20.15
C ASN A 265 -20.43 -12.55 19.23
N VAL A 266 -19.71 -12.90 18.17
CA VAL A 266 -20.16 -13.85 17.13
C VAL A 266 -20.55 -15.21 17.71
N PHE A 267 -19.85 -15.66 18.77
CA PHE A 267 -20.11 -16.96 19.41
C PHE A 267 -20.91 -16.87 20.71
N GLY A 268 -21.71 -15.80 20.91
CA GLY A 268 -22.74 -15.73 21.95
C GLY A 268 -22.24 -15.79 23.40
N GLY A 269 -21.04 -15.24 23.67
CA GLY A 269 -20.50 -15.18 25.06
C GLY A 269 -19.61 -16.37 25.43
N GLN A 270 -19.20 -17.21 24.48
CA GLN A 270 -18.11 -18.17 24.66
C GLN A 270 -16.77 -17.43 24.81
N ASP A 271 -15.75 -18.13 25.30
CA ASP A 271 -14.42 -17.54 25.50
C ASP A 271 -13.73 -17.34 24.15
N VAL A 272 -13.80 -16.09 23.64
CA VAL A 272 -13.24 -15.67 22.36
C VAL A 272 -12.13 -14.68 22.60
N THR A 273 -10.95 -15.00 22.08
CA THR A 273 -9.82 -14.07 22.02
C THR A 273 -9.65 -13.56 20.60
N VAL A 274 -9.58 -12.23 20.44
CA VAL A 274 -9.31 -11.58 19.16
C VAL A 274 -7.94 -10.92 19.24
N ALA A 275 -7.00 -11.39 18.43
CA ALA A 275 -5.70 -10.76 18.23
C ALA A 275 -5.72 -10.00 16.91
N THR A 276 -5.09 -8.84 16.85
CA THR A 276 -4.99 -8.05 15.63
C THR A 276 -3.70 -8.43 14.91
N ALA A 277 -3.82 -9.14 13.79
CA ALA A 277 -2.70 -9.46 12.92
C ALA A 277 -2.25 -8.23 12.11
N ALA A 278 -3.21 -7.44 11.58
CA ALA A 278 -2.93 -6.14 10.98
C ALA A 278 -3.91 -5.07 11.46
N PRO A 279 -3.41 -3.89 11.90
CA PRO A 279 -4.25 -2.74 12.20
C PRO A 279 -5.12 -2.33 11.02
N SER A 280 -6.25 -1.67 11.30
CA SER A 280 -7.11 -1.21 10.21
C SER A 280 -6.41 -0.14 9.35
N ALA A 281 -6.45 -0.33 8.04
CA ALA A 281 -5.86 0.56 7.04
C ALA A 281 -6.64 0.52 5.72
N GLY A 282 -6.32 1.41 4.77
CA GLY A 282 -6.89 1.37 3.43
C GLY A 282 -8.22 2.10 3.26
N GLY A 283 -8.77 2.67 4.33
CA GLY A 283 -9.93 3.57 4.21
C GLY A 283 -9.57 4.82 3.44
N THR A 284 -10.31 5.12 2.36
CA THR A 284 -10.03 6.27 1.49
C THR A 284 -11.29 6.97 1.02
N GLU A 285 -11.12 8.23 0.69
CA GLU A 285 -12.14 9.00 -0.02
C GLU A 285 -12.29 8.52 -1.48
N LYS A 286 -13.42 8.86 -2.06
CA LYS A 286 -13.70 8.66 -3.49
C LYS A 286 -12.63 9.33 -4.35
N GLU A 287 -12.23 8.68 -5.43
CA GLU A 287 -11.23 9.20 -6.34
C GLU A 287 -11.55 10.63 -6.81
N SER A 288 -10.60 11.55 -6.66
CA SER A 288 -10.78 12.95 -7.00
C SER A 288 -10.78 13.19 -8.52
N ILE A 289 -11.34 14.33 -8.97
CA ILE A 289 -11.34 14.70 -10.40
C ILE A 289 -9.92 14.76 -10.97
N ASP A 290 -8.95 15.25 -10.18
CA ASP A 290 -7.56 15.36 -10.63
C ASP A 290 -6.90 13.98 -10.76
N GLN A 291 -7.21 13.05 -9.87
CA GLN A 291 -6.78 11.66 -9.99
C GLN A 291 -7.39 10.98 -11.21
N ILE A 292 -8.70 11.16 -11.46
CA ILE A 292 -9.38 10.63 -12.66
C ILE A 292 -8.71 11.12 -13.94
N LYS A 293 -8.39 12.45 -14.02
CA LYS A 293 -7.69 13.04 -15.16
C LYS A 293 -6.31 12.44 -15.45
N ILE A 294 -5.65 11.95 -14.42
CA ILE A 294 -4.34 11.29 -14.53
C ILE A 294 -4.49 9.80 -14.86
N ASN A 295 -5.39 9.12 -14.15
CA ASN A 295 -5.49 7.67 -14.20
C ASN A 295 -6.22 7.16 -15.46
N ALA A 296 -7.30 7.83 -15.91
CA ALA A 296 -8.06 7.39 -17.06
C ALA A 296 -7.24 7.35 -18.38
N PRO A 297 -6.44 8.37 -18.75
CA PRO A 297 -5.57 8.29 -19.92
C PRO A 297 -4.49 7.21 -19.80
N ARG A 298 -3.95 6.98 -18.60
CA ARG A 298 -2.97 5.91 -18.35
C ARG A 298 -3.60 4.53 -18.56
N ALA A 299 -4.76 4.28 -17.96
CA ALA A 299 -5.49 3.03 -18.13
C ALA A 299 -5.85 2.78 -19.61
N PHE A 300 -6.22 3.81 -20.36
CA PHE A 300 -6.47 3.71 -21.80
C PHE A 300 -5.21 3.41 -22.60
N ALA A 301 -4.08 4.04 -22.26
CA ALA A 301 -2.81 3.84 -22.95
C ALA A 301 -2.30 2.40 -22.81
N THR A 302 -2.49 1.77 -21.65
CA THR A 302 -2.12 0.37 -21.40
C THR A 302 -3.06 -0.63 -22.08
N GLN A 303 -4.26 -0.21 -22.48
CA GLN A 303 -5.33 -1.07 -23.02
C GLN A 303 -5.60 -2.29 -22.12
N GLN A 304 -5.39 -2.15 -20.84
CA GLN A 304 -5.46 -3.21 -19.83
C GLN A 304 -4.50 -4.39 -20.10
N ARG A 305 -3.43 -4.18 -20.87
CA ARG A 305 -2.39 -5.18 -21.13
C ARG A 305 -1.18 -4.87 -20.27
N LEU A 306 -0.51 -5.91 -19.83
CA LEU A 306 0.76 -5.83 -19.10
C LEU A 306 1.91 -6.02 -20.09
N VAL A 307 2.55 -4.93 -20.49
CA VAL A 307 3.62 -4.92 -21.50
C VAL A 307 4.94 -4.45 -20.91
N THR A 308 4.90 -3.37 -20.13
CA THR A 308 6.07 -2.77 -19.48
C THR A 308 6.08 -3.07 -17.99
N ALA A 309 7.24 -2.97 -17.35
CA ALA A 309 7.35 -3.11 -15.89
C ALA A 309 6.41 -2.14 -15.15
N GLU A 310 6.27 -0.90 -15.67
CA GLU A 310 5.36 0.09 -15.11
C GLU A 310 3.88 -0.31 -15.22
N ASP A 311 3.49 -1.05 -16.27
CA ASP A 311 2.12 -1.56 -16.41
C ASP A 311 1.80 -2.57 -15.30
N TYR A 312 2.75 -3.50 -15.02
CA TYR A 312 2.62 -4.45 -13.91
C TYR A 312 2.53 -3.72 -12.57
N THR A 313 3.48 -2.83 -12.31
CA THR A 313 3.53 -2.05 -11.06
C THR A 313 2.25 -1.25 -10.85
N SER A 314 1.84 -0.44 -11.82
CA SER A 314 0.70 0.46 -11.68
C SER A 314 -0.63 -0.30 -11.59
N THR A 315 -0.78 -1.39 -12.35
CA THR A 315 -2.02 -2.18 -12.35
C THR A 315 -2.17 -2.97 -11.05
N ILE A 316 -1.11 -3.64 -10.59
CA ILE A 316 -1.14 -4.37 -9.32
C ILE A 316 -1.37 -3.40 -8.15
N GLN A 317 -0.59 -2.31 -8.09
CA GLN A 317 -0.75 -1.28 -7.05
C GLN A 317 -2.17 -0.72 -7.01
N SER A 318 -2.77 -0.47 -8.17
CA SER A 318 -4.12 0.10 -8.23
C SER A 318 -5.21 -0.91 -7.88
N THR A 319 -5.06 -2.18 -8.26
CA THR A 319 -6.08 -3.20 -8.07
C THR A 319 -6.02 -3.83 -6.68
N TYR A 320 -4.81 -4.01 -6.14
CA TYR A 320 -4.57 -4.72 -4.88
C TYR A 320 -4.02 -3.82 -3.76
N SER A 321 -4.26 -2.51 -3.82
CA SER A 321 -3.81 -1.53 -2.81
C SER A 321 -4.26 -1.83 -1.38
N GLN A 322 -5.29 -2.64 -1.20
CA GLN A 322 -5.77 -3.12 0.10
C GLN A 322 -4.88 -4.18 0.75
N TYR A 323 -3.98 -4.81 -0.02
CA TYR A 323 -3.07 -5.83 0.46
C TYR A 323 -1.62 -5.38 0.40
N VAL A 324 -1.30 -4.51 -0.57
CA VAL A 324 0.07 -4.18 -0.95
C VAL A 324 0.32 -2.69 -0.79
N SER A 325 1.31 -2.34 0.01
CA SER A 325 1.74 -0.94 0.21
C SER A 325 2.52 -0.41 -0.98
N ASP A 326 3.34 -1.27 -1.61
CA ASP A 326 4.15 -0.90 -2.75
C ASP A 326 4.47 -2.11 -3.64
N VAL A 327 4.73 -1.88 -4.91
CA VAL A 327 5.00 -2.90 -5.93
C VAL A 327 6.15 -2.46 -6.81
N ILE A 328 7.05 -3.37 -7.13
CA ILE A 328 8.05 -3.17 -8.17
C ILE A 328 8.06 -4.35 -9.14
N ALA A 329 8.22 -4.05 -10.42
CA ALA A 329 8.40 -5.07 -11.45
C ALA A 329 9.65 -4.78 -12.30
N TRP A 330 10.29 -5.83 -12.82
CA TRP A 330 11.42 -5.70 -13.74
C TRP A 330 11.49 -6.87 -14.71
N GLY A 331 12.09 -6.63 -15.88
CA GLY A 331 12.27 -7.69 -16.88
C GLY A 331 13.31 -8.71 -16.46
N GLY A 332 13.12 -9.96 -16.85
CA GLY A 332 14.09 -11.04 -16.55
C GLY A 332 15.45 -10.84 -17.19
N ASN A 333 15.59 -9.99 -18.21
CA ASN A 333 16.89 -9.58 -18.75
C ASN A 333 17.75 -8.86 -17.71
N ASP A 334 17.12 -8.12 -16.82
CA ASP A 334 17.80 -7.36 -15.76
C ASP A 334 18.01 -8.20 -14.49
N ASN A 335 17.50 -9.42 -14.43
CA ASN A 335 17.69 -10.30 -13.28
C ASN A 335 19.12 -10.89 -13.23
N ILE A 336 19.53 -11.35 -12.05
CA ILE A 336 20.84 -11.99 -11.86
C ILE A 336 20.63 -13.38 -11.26
N PRO A 337 20.88 -14.50 -12.02
CA PRO A 337 21.26 -14.54 -13.45
C PRO A 337 20.12 -14.11 -14.37
N PRO A 338 20.38 -13.57 -15.58
CA PRO A 338 19.35 -13.19 -16.53
C PRO A 338 18.48 -14.37 -16.95
N LYS A 339 17.16 -14.18 -16.96
CA LYS A 339 16.17 -15.14 -17.43
C LYS A 339 15.24 -14.47 -18.42
N PHE A 340 15.39 -14.77 -19.69
CA PHE A 340 14.56 -14.19 -20.76
C PHE A 340 13.17 -14.82 -20.77
N GLY A 341 12.16 -14.01 -21.13
CA GLY A 341 10.77 -14.44 -21.17
C GLY A 341 10.05 -14.44 -19.81
N SER A 342 10.67 -13.84 -18.78
CA SER A 342 10.06 -13.69 -17.47
C SER A 342 10.01 -12.21 -17.06
N VAL A 343 8.97 -11.85 -16.31
CA VAL A 343 8.85 -10.61 -15.55
C VAL A 343 8.85 -10.94 -14.08
N TYR A 344 9.69 -10.30 -13.33
CA TYR A 344 9.76 -10.44 -11.87
C TYR A 344 8.93 -9.33 -11.23
N VAL A 345 8.12 -9.72 -10.25
CA VAL A 345 7.30 -8.80 -9.46
C VAL A 345 7.60 -9.01 -7.99
N SER A 346 7.92 -7.93 -7.29
CA SER A 346 8.06 -7.95 -5.84
C SER A 346 6.98 -7.08 -5.20
N LEU A 347 6.33 -7.65 -4.18
CA LEU A 347 5.20 -7.04 -3.48
C LEU A 347 5.63 -6.70 -2.06
N ASN A 348 5.53 -5.43 -1.69
CA ASN A 348 5.63 -5.01 -0.30
C ASN A 348 4.23 -5.03 0.31
N PHE A 349 3.94 -6.03 1.13
CA PHE A 349 2.65 -6.17 1.77
C PHE A 349 2.47 -5.17 2.91
N LEU A 350 1.23 -4.77 3.15
CA LEU A 350 0.89 -4.03 4.37
C LEU A 350 1.26 -4.88 5.61
N PRO A 351 1.69 -4.25 6.70
CA PRO A 351 2.10 -4.99 7.91
C PRO A 351 0.96 -5.89 8.45
N GLY A 352 1.33 -7.05 9.00
CA GLY A 352 0.43 -7.94 9.73
C GLY A 352 -0.22 -9.05 8.92
N PHE A 353 0.04 -9.19 7.61
CA PHE A 353 -0.41 -10.37 6.87
C PHE A 353 0.48 -11.58 7.14
N ALA A 354 -0.15 -12.72 7.47
CA ALA A 354 0.53 -14.01 7.56
C ALA A 354 1.06 -14.46 6.18
N ASP A 355 2.11 -15.30 6.16
CA ASP A 355 2.75 -15.70 4.91
C ASP A 355 1.79 -16.51 4.00
N GLU A 356 0.86 -17.28 4.58
CA GLU A 356 -0.17 -17.99 3.83
C GLU A 356 -1.09 -17.04 3.08
N VAL A 357 -1.45 -15.90 3.67
CA VAL A 357 -2.28 -14.87 3.04
C VAL A 357 -1.51 -14.17 1.92
N LYS A 358 -0.21 -13.92 2.12
CA LYS A 358 0.66 -13.33 1.09
C LYS A 358 0.73 -14.22 -0.15
N GLU A 359 0.89 -15.54 0.04
CA GLU A 359 0.88 -16.50 -1.07
C GLU A 359 -0.50 -16.57 -1.77
N GLU A 360 -1.60 -16.59 -1.01
CA GLU A 360 -2.95 -16.52 -1.59
C GLU A 360 -3.16 -15.27 -2.46
N VAL A 361 -2.66 -14.11 -2.00
CA VAL A 361 -2.75 -12.86 -2.78
C VAL A 361 -1.87 -12.92 -4.02
N LYS A 362 -0.67 -13.51 -3.96
CA LYS A 362 0.18 -13.72 -5.14
C LYS A 362 -0.53 -14.59 -6.18
N GLU A 363 -1.17 -15.70 -5.76
CA GLU A 363 -1.95 -16.55 -6.66
C GLU A 363 -3.17 -15.81 -7.23
N LEU A 364 -3.87 -15.03 -6.41
CA LEU A 364 -5.01 -14.22 -6.84
C LEU A 364 -4.60 -13.17 -7.90
N ILE A 365 -3.41 -12.56 -7.75
CA ILE A 365 -2.84 -11.65 -8.76
C ILE A 365 -2.48 -12.43 -10.03
N ARG A 366 -1.90 -13.63 -9.90
CA ARG A 366 -1.55 -14.48 -11.03
C ARG A 366 -2.79 -14.84 -11.83
N GLU A 367 -3.79 -15.46 -11.20
CA GLU A 367 -5.00 -15.92 -11.83
C GLU A 367 -5.85 -14.81 -12.44
N ASN A 368 -6.03 -13.69 -11.74
CA ASN A 368 -6.98 -12.66 -12.19
C ASN A 368 -6.34 -11.56 -13.05
N LEU A 369 -5.03 -11.41 -13.01
CA LEU A 369 -4.36 -10.31 -13.67
C LEU A 369 -3.30 -10.79 -14.66
N THR A 370 -2.26 -11.50 -14.18
CA THR A 370 -1.09 -11.75 -15.02
C THR A 370 -1.37 -12.78 -16.11
N ASP A 371 -2.09 -13.85 -15.85
CA ASP A 371 -2.40 -14.89 -16.83
C ASP A 371 -3.32 -14.41 -17.96
N TYR A 372 -4.17 -13.40 -17.69
CA TYR A 372 -5.10 -12.89 -18.69
C TYR A 372 -4.62 -11.64 -19.44
N ARG A 373 -3.76 -10.83 -18.81
CA ARG A 373 -3.36 -9.51 -19.35
C ARG A 373 -1.91 -9.48 -19.80
N SER A 374 -1.10 -10.48 -19.47
CA SER A 374 0.29 -10.55 -19.95
C SER A 374 0.34 -10.88 -21.46
N ILE A 375 1.48 -10.55 -22.08
CA ILE A 375 1.76 -10.93 -23.45
C ILE A 375 2.04 -12.44 -23.49
N MET A 376 1.55 -13.14 -24.50
CA MET A 376 1.88 -14.56 -24.73
C MET A 376 3.40 -14.78 -24.66
N SER A 377 3.82 -15.80 -23.95
CA SER A 377 5.22 -16.20 -23.73
C SER A 377 6.00 -15.39 -22.69
N ILE A 378 5.33 -14.61 -21.83
CA ILE A 378 5.95 -13.97 -20.67
C ILE A 378 5.36 -14.60 -19.41
N ASP A 379 6.24 -15.23 -18.62
CA ASP A 379 5.89 -15.75 -17.30
C ASP A 379 6.08 -14.68 -16.23
N THR A 380 5.15 -14.58 -15.29
CA THR A 380 5.29 -13.69 -14.13
C THR A 380 5.79 -14.49 -12.92
N GLU A 381 6.92 -14.08 -12.38
CA GLU A 381 7.54 -14.66 -11.19
C GLU A 381 7.46 -13.67 -10.03
N PHE A 382 6.84 -14.12 -8.93
CA PHE A 382 6.84 -13.33 -7.70
C PHE A 382 8.10 -13.61 -6.89
N VAL A 383 8.75 -12.53 -6.45
CA VAL A 383 9.97 -12.56 -5.63
C VAL A 383 9.73 -11.76 -4.37
N ASP A 384 10.08 -12.33 -3.23
CA ASP A 384 9.92 -11.63 -1.97
C ASP A 384 10.86 -10.42 -1.87
N PRO A 385 10.43 -9.35 -1.17
CA PRO A 385 11.31 -8.22 -0.88
C PRO A 385 12.51 -8.66 -0.05
N GLU A 386 13.68 -8.12 -0.37
CA GLU A 386 14.87 -8.29 0.44
C GLU A 386 15.06 -7.10 1.38
N ILE A 387 15.09 -7.36 2.68
CA ILE A 387 15.18 -6.31 3.69
C ILE A 387 16.64 -6.03 4.03
N VAL A 388 16.99 -4.75 4.03
CA VAL A 388 18.24 -4.22 4.57
C VAL A 388 17.92 -3.35 5.76
N TYR A 389 18.38 -3.76 6.93
CA TYR A 389 18.21 -2.99 8.15
C TYR A 389 19.29 -1.91 8.24
N LEU A 390 18.87 -0.66 8.42
CA LEU A 390 19.79 0.44 8.67
C LEU A 390 19.89 0.70 10.17
N ARG A 391 21.07 0.49 10.73
CA ARG A 391 21.37 0.85 12.12
C ARG A 391 21.93 2.26 12.16
N LEU A 392 21.25 3.13 12.87
CA LEU A 392 21.58 4.54 13.00
C LEU A 392 22.15 4.81 14.41
N ASN A 393 23.34 5.37 14.47
CA ASN A 393 23.92 5.89 15.71
C ASN A 393 23.84 7.41 15.68
N THR A 394 22.74 7.95 16.18
CA THR A 394 22.43 9.38 16.15
C THR A 394 22.91 10.03 17.45
N ARG A 395 23.61 11.16 17.32
CA ARG A 395 24.02 12.01 18.44
C ARG A 395 23.58 13.43 18.16
N PHE A 396 22.94 14.07 19.10
CA PHE A 396 22.56 15.46 18.97
C PHE A 396 22.82 16.25 20.26
N ASN A 397 23.05 17.55 20.11
CA ASN A 397 23.36 18.46 21.18
C ASN A 397 22.16 19.37 21.45
N ILE A 398 21.79 19.56 22.71
CA ILE A 398 20.72 20.46 23.10
C ILE A 398 21.25 21.60 23.98
N ASP A 399 20.70 22.81 23.77
CA ASP A 399 20.96 23.95 24.69
C ASP A 399 20.06 23.83 25.92
N SER A 400 20.68 23.70 27.08
CA SER A 400 19.96 23.59 28.36
C SER A 400 19.12 24.82 28.73
N LYS A 401 19.33 25.97 28.09
CA LYS A 401 18.56 27.20 28.33
C LYS A 401 17.32 27.33 27.48
N LEU A 402 17.34 26.73 26.30
CA LEU A 402 16.23 26.71 25.36
C LEU A 402 15.36 25.45 25.52
N SER A 403 15.88 24.46 26.21
CA SER A 403 15.19 23.21 26.48
C SER A 403 14.06 23.42 27.48
N THR A 404 12.84 23.06 27.10
CA THR A 404 11.63 23.07 27.94
C THR A 404 11.31 21.69 28.52
N GLN A 405 11.98 20.65 28.05
CA GLN A 405 11.74 19.23 28.39
C GLN A 405 13.03 18.57 28.92
N SER A 406 12.88 17.38 29.49
CA SER A 406 14.05 16.59 29.90
C SER A 406 14.77 15.99 28.69
N SER A 407 16.05 15.69 28.82
CA SER A 407 16.86 15.06 27.77
C SER A 407 16.30 13.72 27.34
N GLU A 408 15.63 12.98 28.22
CA GLU A 408 15.03 11.67 27.91
C GLU A 408 13.78 11.81 27.03
N ILE A 409 12.98 12.86 27.22
CA ILE A 409 11.84 13.16 26.33
C ILE A 409 12.35 13.51 24.93
N TYR A 410 13.36 14.39 24.81
CA TYR A 410 13.96 14.68 23.50
C TYR A 410 14.49 13.43 22.80
N LYS A 411 15.11 12.52 23.53
CA LYS A 411 15.58 11.25 22.98
C LYS A 411 14.43 10.39 22.43
N GLN A 412 13.32 10.30 23.16
CA GLN A 412 12.14 9.56 22.74
C GLN A 412 11.50 10.21 21.51
N ASP A 413 11.34 11.52 21.52
CA ASP A 413 10.74 12.27 20.42
C ASP A 413 11.57 12.16 19.13
N ILE A 414 12.91 12.28 19.24
CA ILE A 414 13.81 12.11 18.09
C ILE A 414 13.79 10.66 17.59
N SER A 415 13.66 9.66 18.46
CA SER A 415 13.47 8.28 18.05
C SER A 415 12.17 8.11 17.26
N SER A 416 11.09 8.79 17.66
CA SER A 416 9.82 8.80 16.94
C SER A 416 9.93 9.46 15.56
N VAL A 417 10.65 10.60 15.46
CA VAL A 417 10.94 11.27 14.18
C VAL A 417 11.71 10.36 13.21
N ILE A 418 12.69 9.61 13.74
CA ILE A 418 13.45 8.64 12.94
C ILE A 418 12.52 7.51 12.44
N SER A 419 11.70 6.93 13.32
CA SER A 419 10.76 5.86 12.95
C SER A 419 9.73 6.34 11.93
N GLU A 420 9.19 7.54 12.09
CA GLU A 420 8.26 8.16 11.15
C GLU A 420 8.91 8.40 9.77
N TYR A 421 10.16 8.84 9.75
CA TYR A 421 10.90 9.00 8.48
C TYR A 421 11.05 7.68 7.73
N PHE A 422 11.33 6.57 8.43
CA PHE A 422 11.42 5.25 7.81
C PHE A 422 10.08 4.79 7.26
N SER A 423 9.01 4.84 8.04
CA SER A 423 7.69 4.36 7.62
C SER A 423 7.10 5.15 6.44
N ILE A 424 7.35 6.46 6.37
CA ILE A 424 6.79 7.31 5.29
C ILE A 424 7.66 7.27 4.02
N GLU A 425 8.99 7.33 4.17
CA GLU A 425 9.90 7.58 3.03
C GLU A 425 10.72 6.37 2.60
N LEU A 426 11.02 5.42 3.49
CA LEU A 426 12.01 4.38 3.21
C LEU A 426 11.44 2.97 3.06
N GLU A 427 10.33 2.65 3.70
CA GLU A 427 9.67 1.33 3.58
C GLU A 427 8.94 1.18 2.24
N LYS A 428 9.58 1.63 1.16
CA LYS A 428 9.11 1.58 -0.23
C LYS A 428 10.23 1.18 -1.15
N PHE A 429 9.90 0.53 -2.25
CA PHE A 429 10.87 0.21 -3.29
C PHE A 429 11.47 1.48 -3.88
N GLU A 430 12.71 1.39 -4.37
CA GLU A 430 13.45 2.51 -4.98
C GLU A 430 13.61 3.76 -4.09
N SER A 431 13.29 3.64 -2.81
CA SER A 431 13.47 4.73 -1.85
C SER A 431 14.95 5.01 -1.62
N VAL A 432 15.32 6.27 -1.48
CA VAL A 432 16.73 6.68 -1.28
C VAL A 432 16.90 7.22 0.13
N PHE A 433 17.69 6.53 0.95
CA PHE A 433 18.09 7.07 2.24
C PHE A 433 19.04 8.27 2.02
N ARG A 434 18.68 9.42 2.58
CA ARG A 434 19.48 10.65 2.57
C ARG A 434 19.70 11.13 3.99
N ARG A 435 20.93 10.94 4.50
CA ARG A 435 21.29 11.34 5.86
C ARG A 435 21.01 12.83 6.14
N SER A 436 21.22 13.71 5.16
CA SER A 436 20.96 15.13 5.30
C SER A 436 19.48 15.47 5.54
N ASN A 437 18.55 14.74 4.89
CA ASN A 437 17.12 14.97 5.09
C ASN A 437 16.70 14.61 6.51
N LEU A 438 17.18 13.48 7.00
CA LEU A 438 16.85 13.02 8.35
C LEU A 438 17.49 13.94 9.41
N LEU A 439 18.75 14.35 9.24
CA LEU A 439 19.40 15.30 10.14
C LEU A 439 18.67 16.65 10.15
N SER A 440 18.22 17.16 8.99
CA SER A 440 17.42 18.39 8.94
C SER A 440 16.12 18.27 9.75
N ARG A 441 15.40 17.14 9.65
CA ARG A 441 14.18 16.92 10.45
C ARG A 441 14.47 16.87 11.95
N ILE A 442 15.61 16.30 12.34
CA ILE A 442 16.05 16.25 13.73
C ILE A 442 16.40 17.67 14.23
N ASP A 443 17.14 18.43 13.43
CA ASP A 443 17.55 19.79 13.78
C ASP A 443 16.35 20.76 13.83
N ASP A 444 15.36 20.56 12.95
CA ASP A 444 14.14 21.37 12.88
C ASP A 444 13.09 20.98 13.94
N TYR A 445 13.26 19.85 14.64
CA TYR A 445 12.31 19.38 15.65
C TYR A 445 12.08 20.40 16.78
N SER A 446 13.13 21.05 17.25
CA SER A 446 13.05 22.05 18.31
C SER A 446 14.16 23.08 18.20
N PRO A 447 13.91 24.36 18.49
CA PRO A 447 14.95 25.39 18.58
C PRO A 447 16.03 25.08 19.63
N ALA A 448 15.77 24.13 20.54
CA ALA A 448 16.75 23.70 21.55
C ALA A 448 17.78 22.71 20.95
N VAL A 449 17.53 22.10 19.82
CA VAL A 449 18.49 21.23 19.13
C VAL A 449 19.47 22.09 18.36
N LEU A 450 20.76 21.99 18.72
CA LEU A 450 21.83 22.85 18.17
C LEU A 450 22.45 22.25 16.92
N ASN A 451 22.71 20.97 16.94
CA ASN A 451 23.24 20.20 15.81
C ASN A 451 23.07 18.71 16.06
N SER A 452 23.06 17.95 14.95
CA SER A 452 22.98 16.50 14.97
C SER A 452 24.06 15.85 14.11
N ARG A 453 24.46 14.63 14.45
CA ARG A 453 25.37 13.77 13.69
C ARG A 453 24.85 12.35 13.70
N MET A 454 25.13 11.62 12.63
CA MET A 454 24.64 10.26 12.47
C MET A 454 25.67 9.41 11.74
N ASP A 455 25.96 8.24 12.30
CA ASP A 455 26.71 7.18 11.64
C ASP A 455 25.72 6.10 11.19
N VAL A 456 25.86 5.63 9.95
CA VAL A 456 24.93 4.70 9.32
C VAL A 456 25.64 3.41 8.97
N VAL A 457 25.11 2.29 9.44
CA VAL A 457 25.62 0.96 9.14
C VAL A 457 24.48 0.09 8.65
N ALA A 458 24.71 -0.68 7.60
CA ALA A 458 23.70 -1.56 7.04
C ALA A 458 23.86 -2.98 7.60
N GLN A 459 22.74 -3.69 7.73
CA GLN A 459 22.70 -5.02 8.28
C GLN A 459 21.82 -5.94 7.41
N ARG A 460 22.28 -7.14 7.18
CA ARG A 460 21.50 -8.24 6.60
C ARG A 460 21.36 -9.35 7.63
N ARG A 461 20.24 -10.04 7.60
CA ARG A 461 19.96 -11.16 8.51
C ARG A 461 20.01 -12.46 7.73
N ILE A 462 20.77 -13.43 8.24
CA ILE A 462 20.80 -14.80 7.72
C ILE A 462 19.94 -15.64 8.64
N ASN A 463 18.83 -16.15 8.12
CA ASN A 463 18.04 -17.15 8.84
C ASN A 463 18.72 -18.51 8.65
N ILE A 464 19.20 -19.09 9.75
CA ILE A 464 19.92 -20.38 9.73
C ILE A 464 19.01 -21.58 9.89
N ARG A 465 17.78 -21.39 10.39
CA ARG A 465 16.82 -22.46 10.64
C ARG A 465 16.49 -23.30 9.41
N PRO A 466 16.19 -22.72 8.23
CA PRO A 466 15.91 -23.51 7.03
C PRO A 466 17.04 -24.46 6.62
N TYR A 467 18.31 -24.09 6.90
CA TYR A 467 19.45 -24.96 6.62
C TYR A 467 19.49 -26.18 7.53
N PHE A 468 19.08 -26.04 8.79
CA PHE A 468 18.94 -27.16 9.71
C PHE A 468 17.72 -28.01 9.38
N ASP A 469 16.60 -27.41 9.02
CA ASP A 469 15.37 -28.12 8.63
C ASP A 469 15.61 -29.01 7.40
N GLU A 470 16.38 -28.53 6.41
CA GLU A 470 16.79 -29.32 5.23
C GLU A 470 17.63 -30.55 5.61
N VAL A 471 18.60 -30.39 6.52
CA VAL A 471 19.44 -31.46 7.01
C VAL A 471 18.63 -32.46 7.85
N ASP A 472 17.72 -31.97 8.69
CA ASP A 472 16.84 -32.80 9.52
C ASP A 472 15.92 -33.65 8.63
N ALA A 473 15.32 -33.06 7.60
CA ALA A 473 14.48 -33.79 6.64
C ALA A 473 15.25 -34.91 5.92
N TYR A 474 16.49 -34.64 5.48
CA TYR A 474 17.32 -35.64 4.86
C TYR A 474 17.65 -36.82 5.81
N HIS A 475 18.02 -36.51 7.07
CA HIS A 475 18.34 -37.50 8.08
C HIS A 475 17.12 -38.29 8.53
N GLN A 476 15.96 -37.68 8.59
CA GLN A 476 14.68 -38.35 8.90
C GLN A 476 14.32 -39.37 7.81
N LEU A 477 14.51 -39.04 6.53
CA LEU A 477 14.29 -39.93 5.40
C LEU A 477 15.31 -41.11 5.38
N SER A 478 16.55 -40.88 5.79
CA SER A 478 17.61 -41.87 5.82
C SER A 478 17.66 -42.72 7.13
N GLY A 479 16.85 -42.38 8.12
CA GLY A 479 16.83 -43.06 9.43
C GLY A 479 18.10 -42.86 10.25
N THR A 480 18.83 -41.76 10.02
CA THR A 480 20.07 -41.40 10.71
C THR A 480 19.84 -40.17 11.61
N THR A 481 20.75 -39.92 12.55
CA THR A 481 20.69 -38.75 13.42
C THR A 481 21.33 -37.53 12.72
N ALA A 482 20.63 -36.40 12.68
CA ALA A 482 21.18 -35.18 12.15
C ALA A 482 22.31 -34.63 13.04
N PRO A 483 23.36 -34.02 12.46
CA PRO A 483 24.45 -33.41 13.23
C PRO A 483 23.99 -32.12 13.94
N ASP A 484 24.67 -31.79 15.04
CA ASP A 484 24.43 -30.56 15.79
C ASP A 484 25.02 -29.32 15.11
N PHE A 485 25.64 -29.46 13.97
CA PHE A 485 26.21 -28.36 13.19
C PHE A 485 26.10 -28.63 11.69
N ILE A 486 26.16 -27.57 10.92
CA ILE A 486 26.23 -27.57 9.46
C ILE A 486 27.41 -26.69 9.02
N GLU A 487 28.02 -27.04 7.88
CA GLU A 487 29.07 -26.24 7.24
C GLU A 487 28.60 -25.88 5.82
N ARG A 488 28.53 -24.59 5.50
CA ARG A 488 28.11 -24.08 4.19
C ARG A 488 28.90 -22.85 3.79
N ASP A 489 29.00 -22.65 2.48
CA ASP A 489 29.38 -21.37 1.89
C ASP A 489 28.13 -20.51 1.80
N ILE A 490 28.21 -19.28 2.28
CA ILE A 490 27.10 -18.33 2.27
C ILE A 490 27.57 -17.02 1.67
N THR A 491 26.81 -16.48 0.71
CA THR A 491 27.04 -15.16 0.15
C THR A 491 25.90 -14.23 0.58
N VAL A 492 26.27 -13.09 1.17
CA VAL A 492 25.33 -12.04 1.56
C VAL A 492 25.53 -10.85 0.63
N ASN A 493 24.45 -10.44 -0.01
CA ASN A 493 24.46 -9.33 -0.96
C ASN A 493 23.87 -8.07 -0.30
N PHE A 494 24.58 -6.95 -0.46
CA PHE A 494 24.10 -5.62 -0.14
C PHE A 494 23.80 -4.89 -1.44
N PRO A 495 22.70 -4.11 -1.52
CA PRO A 495 22.29 -3.43 -2.76
C PRO A 495 23.13 -2.16 -3.09
N PHE A 496 24.26 -1.98 -2.44
CA PHE A 496 25.13 -0.81 -2.59
C PHE A 496 26.59 -1.20 -2.36
N LEU A 497 27.50 -0.29 -2.70
CA LEU A 497 28.94 -0.48 -2.51
C LEU A 497 29.30 -0.45 -1.02
N LEU A 498 30.19 -1.34 -0.60
CA LEU A 498 30.72 -1.35 0.76
C LEU A 498 31.98 -0.48 0.87
N ALA A 499 32.29 -0.07 2.08
CA ALA A 499 33.51 0.67 2.37
C ALA A 499 34.75 -0.17 2.03
N THR A 500 35.82 0.50 1.61
CA THR A 500 37.14 -0.13 1.46
C THR A 500 37.73 -0.43 2.84
N PRO A 501 38.60 -1.45 2.95
CA PRO A 501 39.20 -1.81 4.23
C PRO A 501 39.94 -0.62 4.86
N ASP A 502 39.70 -0.38 6.12
CA ASP A 502 40.39 0.60 6.94
C ASP A 502 41.34 -0.12 7.92
N ASN A 503 42.35 0.58 8.41
CA ASN A 503 43.27 0.08 9.43
C ASN A 503 42.74 0.31 10.85
N ASP A 504 41.76 1.18 11.02
CA ASP A 504 41.23 1.59 12.31
C ASP A 504 39.93 0.87 12.65
N ASP A 505 39.05 0.62 11.63
CA ASP A 505 37.71 0.08 11.84
C ASP A 505 37.42 -1.16 10.97
N HIS A 506 36.61 -2.07 11.52
CA HIS A 506 36.09 -3.21 10.78
C HIS A 506 34.89 -2.80 9.90
N VAL A 507 34.96 -3.11 8.60
CA VAL A 507 33.90 -2.84 7.63
C VAL A 507 32.77 -3.85 7.72
N VAL A 508 33.11 -5.13 7.92
CA VAL A 508 32.16 -6.25 8.02
C VAL A 508 32.28 -6.89 9.40
N VAL A 509 31.13 -7.03 10.08
CA VAL A 509 31.07 -7.68 11.41
C VAL A 509 29.79 -8.50 11.52
N THR A 510 29.88 -9.74 12.02
CA THR A 510 28.69 -10.55 12.33
C THR A 510 28.24 -10.39 13.78
N SER A 511 26.96 -10.71 14.06
CA SER A 511 26.53 -10.97 15.43
C SER A 511 27.27 -12.21 15.99
N PRO A 512 27.38 -12.35 17.30
CA PRO A 512 27.98 -13.55 17.92
C PRO A 512 27.19 -14.81 17.55
N PHE A 513 27.89 -15.90 17.28
CA PHE A 513 27.32 -17.22 17.05
C PHE A 513 28.22 -18.29 17.73
N ARG A 514 27.75 -19.55 17.80
CA ARG A 514 28.54 -20.62 18.41
C ARG A 514 29.45 -21.32 17.42
N TYR A 515 30.68 -21.50 17.84
CA TYR A 515 31.72 -22.24 17.13
C TYR A 515 32.51 -23.08 18.13
N PHE A 516 32.45 -24.45 18.03
CA PHE A 516 33.03 -25.37 18.98
C PHE A 516 32.73 -25.01 20.46
N ASN A 517 31.44 -24.78 20.77
CA ASN A 517 30.96 -24.40 22.08
C ASN A 517 31.48 -23.05 22.63
N LYS A 518 32.11 -22.22 21.79
CA LYS A 518 32.54 -20.85 22.12
C LYS A 518 31.73 -19.83 21.34
N ASN A 519 31.51 -18.67 21.93
CA ASN A 519 30.97 -17.54 21.19
C ASN A 519 32.06 -16.97 20.27
N ALA A 520 31.74 -16.84 19.00
CA ALA A 520 32.61 -16.32 17.96
C ALA A 520 31.94 -15.24 17.15
N VAL A 521 32.72 -14.34 16.57
CA VAL A 521 32.29 -13.30 15.62
C VAL A 521 33.21 -13.35 14.41
N ILE A 522 32.67 -13.07 13.23
CA ILE A 522 33.48 -12.88 12.03
C ILE A 522 33.61 -11.38 11.78
N LYS A 523 34.86 -10.93 11.56
CA LYS A 523 35.20 -9.55 11.21
C LYS A 523 36.19 -9.58 10.05
N ASN A 524 36.20 -8.52 9.22
CA ASN A 524 37.31 -8.39 8.26
C ASN A 524 38.61 -8.06 9.00
N GLN A 525 39.71 -8.57 8.50
CA GLN A 525 41.06 -8.18 8.96
C GLN A 525 41.25 -6.69 8.64
N LEU A 526 41.75 -5.92 9.59
CA LEU A 526 42.06 -4.50 9.40
C LEU A 526 42.97 -4.29 8.19
N GLY A 527 42.64 -3.32 7.34
CA GLY A 527 43.35 -3.06 6.09
C GLY A 527 43.23 -4.15 5.02
N SER A 528 42.32 -5.13 5.17
CA SER A 528 42.19 -6.25 4.23
C SER A 528 40.73 -6.61 3.96
N TYR A 529 40.46 -7.12 2.75
CA TYR A 529 39.14 -7.68 2.36
C TYR A 529 38.89 -9.09 2.93
N LYS A 530 39.86 -9.71 3.59
CA LYS A 530 39.73 -11.06 4.13
C LYS A 530 38.96 -11.08 5.43
N LEU A 531 38.11 -12.10 5.59
CA LEU A 531 37.36 -12.32 6.80
C LEU A 531 38.09 -13.32 7.71
N GLN A 532 38.07 -13.01 9.00
CA GLN A 532 38.65 -13.83 10.07
C GLN A 532 37.62 -14.04 11.17
N MET A 533 37.69 -15.19 11.82
CA MET A 533 36.84 -15.51 12.96
C MET A 533 37.61 -15.25 14.26
N PHE A 534 36.98 -14.55 15.17
CA PHE A 534 37.53 -14.17 16.48
C PHE A 534 36.64 -14.72 17.61
N ASP A 535 37.24 -14.98 18.75
CA ASP A 535 36.48 -15.17 19.99
C ASP A 535 36.07 -13.81 20.57
N MET A 536 35.35 -13.82 21.71
CA MET A 536 34.90 -12.59 22.35
C MET A 536 36.03 -11.79 23.01
N ASP A 537 37.24 -12.37 23.11
CA ASP A 537 38.44 -11.72 23.62
C ASP A 537 39.36 -11.23 22.48
N ASP A 538 38.84 -11.13 21.25
CA ASP A 538 39.55 -10.73 20.01
C ASP A 538 40.75 -11.63 19.61
N ASN A 539 40.81 -12.90 20.09
CA ASN A 539 41.78 -13.86 19.59
C ASN A 539 41.29 -14.52 18.29
N VAL A 540 42.18 -14.66 17.32
CA VAL A 540 41.84 -15.28 16.03
C VAL A 540 41.63 -16.78 16.22
N LEU A 541 40.42 -17.28 15.94
CA LEU A 541 40.09 -18.69 15.94
C LEU A 541 40.36 -19.31 14.57
N VAL A 542 39.97 -18.61 13.48
CA VAL A 542 40.20 -19.05 12.10
C VAL A 542 40.71 -17.87 11.28
N SER A 543 41.85 -18.02 10.63
CA SER A 543 42.54 -16.93 9.92
C SER A 543 41.94 -16.58 8.55
N ASN A 544 41.09 -17.45 7.99
CA ASN A 544 40.45 -17.21 6.70
C ASN A 544 39.11 -17.95 6.65
N VAL A 545 38.02 -17.22 6.76
CA VAL A 545 36.64 -17.71 6.66
C VAL A 545 35.89 -17.09 5.48
N GLY A 546 36.59 -16.35 4.62
CA GLY A 546 36.00 -15.74 3.44
C GLY A 546 36.62 -14.42 3.07
N ASP A 547 35.90 -13.67 2.26
CA ASP A 547 36.26 -12.34 1.80
C ASP A 547 34.99 -11.47 1.56
N TYR A 548 35.20 -10.17 1.40
CA TYR A 548 34.14 -9.29 0.90
C TYR A 548 34.63 -8.50 -0.32
N ASP A 549 33.71 -8.23 -1.25
CA ASP A 549 33.94 -7.41 -2.44
C ASP A 549 33.23 -6.08 -2.27
N ALA A 550 33.99 -5.03 -1.99
CA ALA A 550 33.46 -3.68 -1.79
C ALA A 550 32.76 -3.13 -3.04
N ALA A 551 33.25 -3.47 -4.25
CA ALA A 551 32.72 -2.99 -5.51
C ALA A 551 31.41 -3.69 -5.93
N LYS A 552 31.19 -4.92 -5.46
CA LYS A 552 29.97 -5.67 -5.73
C LYS A 552 28.96 -5.64 -4.58
N GLY A 553 29.37 -5.16 -3.41
CA GLY A 553 28.53 -5.20 -2.21
C GLY A 553 28.31 -6.62 -1.68
N THR A 554 29.25 -7.57 -1.93
CA THR A 554 29.06 -8.97 -1.54
C THR A 554 29.99 -9.35 -0.40
N VAL A 555 29.48 -10.15 0.53
CA VAL A 555 30.25 -10.76 1.63
C VAL A 555 30.15 -12.28 1.47
N ASN A 556 31.28 -12.93 1.21
CA ASN A 556 31.37 -14.37 0.95
C ASN A 556 31.94 -15.06 2.16
N PHE A 557 31.17 -15.88 2.83
CA PHE A 557 31.60 -16.76 3.89
C PHE A 557 31.87 -18.15 3.30
N LYS A 558 33.06 -18.68 3.51
CA LYS A 558 33.48 -20.00 3.03
C LYS A 558 33.61 -20.96 4.20
N ALA A 559 33.03 -22.15 4.04
CA ALA A 559 33.06 -23.21 5.06
C ALA A 559 32.65 -22.67 6.45
N TRP A 560 31.61 -21.84 6.45
CA TRP A 560 31.06 -21.30 7.70
C TRP A 560 30.38 -22.42 8.47
N ARG A 561 31.00 -22.84 9.57
CA ARG A 561 30.43 -23.82 10.49
C ARG A 561 29.45 -23.09 11.42
N MET A 562 28.19 -23.48 11.36
CA MET A 562 27.13 -23.03 12.23
C MET A 562 26.74 -24.19 13.15
N GLU A 563 26.65 -23.92 14.44
CA GLU A 563 26.12 -24.87 15.42
C GLU A 563 24.64 -24.55 15.65
N ARG A 564 23.84 -25.59 15.98
CA ARG A 564 22.42 -25.45 16.27
C ARG A 564 22.26 -24.54 17.49
N GLU A 565 21.64 -23.40 17.25
CA GLU A 565 21.52 -22.31 18.20
C GLU A 565 20.09 -22.16 18.71
N THR A 566 19.95 -21.48 19.85
CA THR A 566 18.66 -20.97 20.33
C THR A 566 18.19 -19.74 19.53
N VAL A 567 19.08 -19.12 18.76
CA VAL A 567 18.80 -17.94 17.92
C VAL A 567 18.75 -18.36 16.46
N ASP A 568 17.62 -18.18 15.82
CA ASP A 568 17.39 -18.61 14.43
C ASP A 568 18.10 -17.72 13.38
N THR A 569 18.60 -16.54 13.78
CA THR A 569 19.08 -15.51 12.85
C THR A 569 20.45 -14.97 13.23
N ILE A 570 21.36 -14.91 12.27
CA ILE A 570 22.68 -14.27 12.41
C ILE A 570 22.68 -12.95 11.62
N LYS A 571 23.05 -11.87 12.30
CA LYS A 571 23.14 -10.54 11.72
C LYS A 571 24.52 -10.32 11.10
N VAL A 572 24.56 -9.88 9.84
CA VAL A 572 25.78 -9.47 9.13
C VAL A 572 25.72 -7.98 8.91
N THR A 573 26.57 -7.25 9.56
CA THR A 573 26.65 -5.79 9.51
C THR A 573 27.79 -5.36 8.60
N ALA A 574 27.52 -4.41 7.71
CA ALA A 574 28.52 -3.86 6.81
C ALA A 574 28.40 -2.34 6.69
N THR A 575 29.54 -1.67 6.57
CA THR A 575 29.58 -0.22 6.42
C THR A 575 29.45 0.17 4.95
N PRO A 576 28.44 0.99 4.54
CA PRO A 576 28.33 1.49 3.19
C PRO A 576 29.51 2.38 2.79
N ALA A 577 29.92 2.36 1.53
CA ALA A 577 30.96 3.23 1.00
C ALA A 577 30.56 4.72 1.09
N ASN A 578 29.28 5.00 0.94
CA ASN A 578 28.71 6.34 1.09
C ASN A 578 27.56 6.30 2.12
N GLN A 579 27.84 6.77 3.33
CA GLN A 579 26.83 6.86 4.38
C GLN A 579 25.89 8.07 4.23
N SER A 580 26.17 8.99 3.32
CA SER A 580 25.35 10.19 3.12
C SER A 580 24.13 9.93 2.25
N THR A 581 24.27 9.01 1.29
CA THR A 581 23.20 8.62 0.38
C THR A 581 23.31 7.13 0.09
N ILE A 582 22.30 6.38 0.45
CA ILE A 582 22.22 4.94 0.20
C ILE A 582 21.00 4.69 -0.67
N MET A 583 21.22 4.04 -1.81
CA MET A 583 20.21 3.74 -2.82
C MET A 583 20.05 2.24 -2.91
N PRO A 584 18.86 1.68 -2.71
CA PRO A 584 18.65 0.25 -2.86
C PRO A 584 18.58 -0.11 -4.35
N LEU A 585 18.85 -1.37 -4.66
CA LEU A 585 18.61 -1.95 -5.98
C LEU A 585 17.29 -2.71 -5.96
N ARG A 586 16.42 -2.46 -6.95
CA ARG A 586 15.22 -3.29 -7.23
C ARG A 586 14.33 -3.59 -6.01
N ASN A 587 14.19 -4.90 -5.67
CA ASN A 587 13.32 -5.43 -4.63
C ASN A 587 13.86 -5.30 -3.19
N TYR A 588 14.83 -4.42 -2.96
CA TYR A 588 15.33 -4.16 -1.61
C TYR A 588 14.51 -3.06 -0.91
N LEU A 589 14.19 -3.32 0.36
CA LEU A 589 13.53 -2.36 1.26
C LEU A 589 14.48 -1.98 2.39
N PHE A 590 14.38 -0.74 2.86
CA PHE A 590 15.07 -0.30 4.06
C PHE A 590 14.14 -0.32 5.26
N GLU A 591 14.59 -0.96 6.33
CA GLU A 591 13.93 -0.93 7.63
C GLU A 591 14.89 -0.38 8.70
N LEU A 592 14.33 0.22 9.73
CA LEU A 592 15.11 0.69 10.88
C LEU A 592 15.51 -0.50 11.77
N GLU A 593 16.81 -0.64 12.08
CA GLU A 593 17.27 -1.65 13.04
C GLU A 593 16.90 -1.25 14.47
N GLU A 594 16.36 -2.19 15.23
CA GLU A 594 15.95 -1.99 16.64
C GLU A 594 17.09 -1.53 17.55
N ASP A 595 18.32 -1.98 17.28
CA ASP A 595 19.54 -1.60 18.02
C ASP A 595 20.06 -0.20 17.67
N SER A 596 19.29 0.59 16.91
CA SER A 596 19.63 1.98 16.61
C SER A 596 19.68 2.82 17.88
N THR A 597 20.72 3.64 18.01
CA THR A 597 20.96 4.41 19.24
C THR A 597 20.76 5.90 19.02
N VAL A 598 20.08 6.54 19.98
CA VAL A 598 19.92 8.00 20.03
C VAL A 598 20.59 8.51 21.31
N THR A 599 21.59 9.34 21.16
CA THR A 599 22.36 9.91 22.29
C THR A 599 22.20 11.42 22.32
N VAL A 600 21.88 11.93 23.48
CA VAL A 600 21.72 13.38 23.76
C VAL A 600 22.91 13.91 24.54
N ASN A 601 23.54 14.97 24.06
CA ASN A 601 24.49 15.72 24.80
C ASN A 601 23.89 17.08 25.19
N VAL A 602 24.01 17.44 26.46
CA VAL A 602 23.53 18.73 26.97
C VAL A 602 24.69 19.70 26.98
N GLU A 603 24.66 20.68 26.11
CA GLU A 603 25.64 21.74 26.05
C GLU A 603 25.15 22.96 26.87
N ARG A 604 26.08 23.57 27.61
CA ARG A 604 25.89 24.92 28.15
C ARG A 604 26.55 25.85 27.15
N ASP A 605 25.77 26.70 26.51
CA ASP A 605 26.30 27.70 25.58
C ASP A 605 27.39 28.56 26.26
N GLY A 606 28.65 28.15 26.04
CA GLY A 606 29.83 28.88 26.50
C GLY A 606 30.31 29.97 25.55
N THR A 607 29.63 30.15 24.41
CA THR A 607 30.07 31.05 23.33
C THR A 607 29.42 32.43 23.34
N LYS A 608 28.47 32.69 24.25
CA LYS A 608 27.92 34.06 24.38
C LYS A 608 28.94 34.98 25.03
N VAL A 609 29.47 35.91 24.25
CA VAL A 609 30.20 37.07 24.75
C VAL A 609 29.22 37.87 25.65
N LEU A 610 29.50 37.93 26.95
CA LEU A 610 28.80 38.86 27.84
C LEU A 610 29.22 40.27 27.44
N LEU A 611 28.34 40.98 26.75
CA LEU A 611 28.46 42.43 26.53
C LEU A 611 28.09 43.19 27.79
#